data_adbf32abfcb9c0286b41e787c2afc7c7
#
_entry.id   adbf32abfcb9c0286b41e787c2afc7c7
#
_cell.length_a   1.000
_cell.length_b   1.000
_cell.length_c   1.000
_cell.angle_alpha   90.00
_cell.angle_beta   90.00
_cell.angle_gamma   90.00
#
_symmetry.space_group_name_H-M   'P 1'
#
loop_
_entity.id
_entity.type
_entity.pdbx_description
1 polymer ?
#
loop_
_entity_poly.entity_id
_entity_poly.type
_entity_poly.pdbx_seq_one_letter_code
_entity_poly.pdbx_strand_id
1 'polypeptide(L)'
;MKTVRRLLYREVLISVFLVTSGFIALFFFFDFVEELQSVNRISALGYQIPQALIYVALMIPSHIYELIPITVLIGTIFVMARLAQSSEFTILRTSGLGPWRALRTLTLLGLGFVVFTFAVGDYVAPLADKTAQLLKSRFQGQITVGKTGAWLKERQAYSNYAVNVGALAPDGSMKDVRIFEFDNRGRLVSMTQGQRGQFGNGDDWLLHQVDRTEFAGLEAQSGRVERVFTEEFRWPTQISAEMVAAAVLKPERMGTIDLFQYMRHLTANGQSAQKYEIQFWKKVFYPMSCLVMVVLALPFAYFHFRSGSIAGYVFGGVMAGISFVLLNNVMNDLGNLQGWQPWFTAALPGLIYSGLSLLAFTWLVLRR
;
A
#
# COMPACT_ATOMS: atom_id res chain seq x y z
N MET A 1 -35.90 -8.82 16.18
CA MET A 1 -34.81 -8.80 15.18
C MET A 1 -33.83 -7.61 15.31
N LYS A 2 -34.26 -6.39 15.64
CA LYS A 2 -33.32 -5.25 15.84
C LYS A 2 -32.34 -5.52 17.00
N THR A 3 -32.80 -6.11 18.09
CA THR A 3 -32.00 -6.43 19.28
C THR A 3 -30.90 -7.47 18.99
N VAL A 4 -31.24 -8.57 18.30
CA VAL A 4 -30.28 -9.63 17.91
C VAL A 4 -29.19 -9.08 17.00
N ARG A 5 -29.57 -8.26 16.01
CA ARG A 5 -28.60 -7.62 15.12
C ARG A 5 -27.66 -6.69 15.88
N ARG A 6 -28.19 -5.87 16.81
CA ARG A 6 -27.40 -4.96 17.65
C ARG A 6 -26.44 -5.73 18.55
N LEU A 7 -26.88 -6.85 19.12
CA LEU A 7 -26.03 -7.72 19.92
C LEU A 7 -24.86 -8.26 19.09
N LEU A 8 -25.15 -8.88 17.94
CA LEU A 8 -24.12 -9.45 17.05
C LEU A 8 -23.11 -8.38 16.61
N TYR A 9 -23.58 -7.21 16.20
CA TYR A 9 -22.71 -6.12 15.78
C TYR A 9 -21.79 -5.65 16.90
N ARG A 10 -22.33 -5.43 18.09
CA ARG A 10 -21.57 -5.02 19.26
C ARG A 10 -20.47 -6.04 19.60
N GLU A 11 -20.82 -7.32 19.68
CA GLU A 11 -19.89 -8.38 20.02
C GLU A 11 -18.77 -8.52 18.98
N VAL A 12 -19.12 -8.51 17.70
CA VAL A 12 -18.12 -8.61 16.63
C VAL A 12 -17.24 -7.36 16.60
N LEU A 13 -17.80 -6.15 16.71
CA LEU A 13 -17.02 -4.91 16.74
C LEU A 13 -16.04 -4.87 17.90
N ILE A 14 -16.48 -5.25 19.12
CA ILE A 14 -15.61 -5.31 20.29
C ILE A 14 -14.49 -6.33 20.09
N SER A 15 -14.84 -7.52 19.60
CA SER A 15 -13.86 -8.58 19.35
C SER A 15 -12.84 -8.16 18.30
N VAL A 16 -13.29 -7.61 17.17
CA VAL A 16 -12.39 -7.11 16.11
C VAL A 16 -11.49 -6.01 16.65
N PHE A 17 -12.04 -5.06 17.42
CA PHE A 17 -11.26 -3.98 18.02
C PHE A 17 -10.17 -4.53 18.96
N LEU A 18 -10.51 -5.47 19.84
CA LEU A 18 -9.53 -6.09 20.75
C LEU A 18 -8.43 -6.84 20.01
N VAL A 19 -8.80 -7.64 19.00
CA VAL A 19 -7.82 -8.38 18.17
C VAL A 19 -6.93 -7.40 17.40
N THR A 20 -7.51 -6.38 16.79
CA THR A 20 -6.75 -5.34 16.06
C THR A 20 -5.79 -4.62 17.00
N SER A 21 -6.25 -4.21 18.20
CA SER A 21 -5.40 -3.55 19.19
C SER A 21 -4.23 -4.43 19.63
N GLY A 22 -4.45 -5.74 19.80
CA GLY A 22 -3.41 -6.69 20.13
C GLY A 22 -2.33 -6.79 19.05
N PHE A 23 -2.74 -6.88 17.78
CA PHE A 23 -1.81 -6.87 16.65
C PHE A 23 -1.08 -5.53 16.52
N ILE A 24 -1.79 -4.41 16.65
CA ILE A 24 -1.16 -3.08 16.60
C ILE A 24 -0.10 -2.92 17.69
N ALA A 25 -0.39 -3.35 18.92
CA ALA A 25 0.59 -3.30 20.00
C ALA A 25 1.84 -4.12 19.69
N LEU A 26 1.67 -5.29 19.07
CA LEU A 26 2.76 -6.15 18.63
C LEU A 26 3.60 -5.49 17.52
N PHE A 27 2.96 -4.98 16.46
CA PHE A 27 3.64 -4.30 15.36
C PHE A 27 4.31 -3.01 15.82
N PHE A 28 3.63 -2.23 16.66
CA PHE A 28 4.22 -1.03 17.26
C PHE A 28 5.50 -1.34 18.03
N PHE A 29 5.52 -2.43 18.79
CA PHE A 29 6.71 -2.88 19.51
C PHE A 29 7.84 -3.24 18.55
N PHE A 30 7.60 -4.05 17.52
CA PHE A 30 8.63 -4.43 16.56
C PHE A 30 9.15 -3.24 15.75
N ASP A 31 8.27 -2.40 15.26
CA ASP A 31 8.64 -1.19 14.52
C ASP A 31 9.46 -0.24 15.40
N PHE A 32 9.09 -0.12 16.67
CA PHE A 32 9.83 0.71 17.60
C PHE A 32 11.24 0.15 17.87
N VAL A 33 11.38 -1.15 18.04
CA VAL A 33 12.69 -1.80 18.19
C VAL A 33 13.55 -1.61 16.94
N GLU A 34 12.96 -1.75 15.76
CA GLU A 34 13.66 -1.49 14.49
C GLU A 34 14.07 -0.01 14.37
N GLU A 35 13.18 0.92 14.74
CA GLU A 35 13.45 2.35 14.66
C GLU A 35 14.51 2.82 15.67
N LEU A 36 14.70 2.13 16.80
CA LEU A 36 15.82 2.40 17.72
C LEU A 36 17.19 2.25 17.05
N GLN A 37 17.32 1.37 16.04
CA GLN A 37 18.55 1.27 15.25
C GLN A 37 18.77 2.54 14.40
N SER A 38 17.69 3.16 13.92
CA SER A 38 17.75 4.44 13.22
C SER A 38 18.13 5.58 14.16
N VAL A 39 17.60 5.58 15.40
CA VAL A 39 18.01 6.55 16.44
C VAL A 39 19.51 6.48 16.66
N ASN A 40 20.09 5.30 16.83
CA ASN A 40 21.53 5.14 17.05
C ASN A 40 22.36 5.67 15.88
N ARG A 41 21.88 5.57 14.64
CA ARG A 41 22.63 6.04 13.45
C ARG A 41 22.52 7.55 13.23
N ILE A 42 21.40 8.17 13.64
CA ILE A 42 21.05 9.54 13.26
C ILE A 42 20.96 10.45 14.50
N SER A 43 21.33 9.94 15.68
CA SER A 43 21.29 10.70 16.95
C SER A 43 22.11 11.99 16.89
N ALA A 44 23.25 11.97 16.21
CA ALA A 44 24.10 13.16 16.00
C ALA A 44 23.38 14.30 15.24
N LEU A 45 22.32 14.00 14.47
CA LEU A 45 21.50 14.95 13.74
C LEU A 45 20.22 15.37 14.51
N GLY A 46 20.11 14.96 15.80
CA GLY A 46 18.99 15.33 16.66
C GLY A 46 17.78 14.41 16.60
N TYR A 47 17.85 13.26 15.91
CA TYR A 47 16.79 12.24 15.91
C TYR A 47 16.86 11.40 17.19
N GLN A 48 15.90 11.58 18.08
CA GLN A 48 15.87 10.97 19.41
C GLN A 48 14.64 10.07 19.58
N ILE A 49 14.54 9.41 20.74
CA ILE A 49 13.43 8.50 21.08
C ILE A 49 12.03 9.12 20.89
N PRO A 50 11.74 10.38 21.28
CA PRO A 50 10.40 10.97 21.05
C PRO A 50 10.01 11.05 19.57
N GLN A 51 10.97 11.38 18.70
CA GLN A 51 10.73 11.42 17.25
C GLN A 51 10.49 10.02 16.67
N ALA A 52 11.24 9.03 17.15
CA ALA A 52 11.02 7.63 16.79
C ALA A 52 9.62 7.13 17.20
N LEU A 53 9.16 7.47 18.41
CA LEU A 53 7.81 7.13 18.86
C LEU A 53 6.73 7.78 17.98
N ILE A 54 6.88 9.06 17.62
CA ILE A 54 5.94 9.74 16.71
C ILE A 54 5.98 9.07 15.33
N TYR A 55 7.17 8.73 14.82
CA TYR A 55 7.31 8.06 13.54
C TYR A 55 6.55 6.72 13.52
N VAL A 56 6.78 5.86 14.52
CA VAL A 56 6.10 4.56 14.63
C VAL A 56 4.59 4.74 14.84
N ALA A 57 4.16 5.73 15.63
CA ALA A 57 2.73 6.03 15.79
C ALA A 57 2.06 6.44 14.46
N LEU A 58 2.76 7.17 13.60
CA LEU A 58 2.28 7.53 12.26
C LEU A 58 2.21 6.33 11.31
N MET A 59 2.88 5.20 11.59
CA MET A 59 2.75 3.97 10.82
C MET A 59 1.51 3.14 11.17
N ILE A 60 0.87 3.41 12.33
CA ILE A 60 -0.31 2.66 12.81
C ILE A 60 -1.44 2.58 11.77
N PRO A 61 -1.86 3.67 11.08
CA PRO A 61 -2.93 3.58 10.10
C PRO A 61 -2.66 2.60 8.95
N SER A 62 -1.42 2.49 8.50
CA SER A 62 -1.02 1.54 7.46
C SER A 62 -1.10 0.10 7.97
N HIS A 63 -0.67 -0.17 9.20
CA HIS A 63 -0.86 -1.47 9.82
C HIS A 63 -2.34 -1.81 10.03
N ILE A 64 -3.18 -0.84 10.44
CA ILE A 64 -4.63 -1.04 10.53
C ILE A 64 -5.18 -1.49 9.18
N TYR A 65 -4.86 -0.78 8.10
CA TYR A 65 -5.31 -1.14 6.75
C TYR A 65 -4.94 -2.57 6.36
N GLU A 66 -3.70 -2.96 6.60
CA GLU A 66 -3.19 -4.28 6.24
C GLU A 66 -3.78 -5.41 7.11
N LEU A 67 -4.08 -5.13 8.38
CA LEU A 67 -4.50 -6.15 9.34
C LEU A 67 -6.03 -6.33 9.42
N ILE A 68 -6.84 -5.34 9.03
CA ILE A 68 -8.29 -5.39 9.20
C ILE A 68 -8.93 -6.66 8.63
N PRO A 69 -8.65 -7.14 7.42
CA PRO A 69 -9.29 -8.35 6.92
C PRO A 69 -9.04 -9.58 7.82
N ILE A 70 -7.83 -9.71 8.34
CA ILE A 70 -7.44 -10.81 9.23
C ILE A 70 -8.11 -10.66 10.59
N THR A 71 -8.08 -9.46 11.16
CA THR A 71 -8.65 -9.21 12.48
C THR A 71 -10.18 -9.33 12.47
N VAL A 72 -10.81 -8.94 11.37
CA VAL A 72 -12.24 -9.15 11.12
C VAL A 72 -12.57 -10.64 11.07
N LEU A 73 -11.77 -11.47 10.37
CA LEU A 73 -11.95 -12.92 10.36
C LEU A 73 -11.83 -13.51 11.76
N ILE A 74 -10.71 -13.24 12.44
CA ILE A 74 -10.42 -13.79 13.77
C ILE A 74 -11.48 -13.36 14.78
N GLY A 75 -11.80 -12.07 14.84
CA GLY A 75 -12.79 -11.51 15.75
C GLY A 75 -14.19 -12.09 15.50
N THR A 76 -14.58 -12.26 14.24
CA THR A 76 -15.88 -12.83 13.89
C THR A 76 -15.92 -14.33 14.21
N ILE A 77 -14.86 -15.11 13.89
CA ILE A 77 -14.76 -16.53 14.28
C ILE A 77 -14.87 -16.69 15.79
N PHE A 78 -14.13 -15.86 16.56
CA PHE A 78 -14.18 -15.92 18.02
C PHE A 78 -15.60 -15.73 18.54
N VAL A 79 -16.33 -14.72 18.06
CA VAL A 79 -17.72 -14.45 18.48
C VAL A 79 -18.64 -15.61 18.03
N MET A 80 -18.52 -16.08 16.79
CA MET A 80 -19.36 -17.18 16.28
C MET A 80 -19.11 -18.47 17.05
N ALA A 81 -17.86 -18.81 17.33
CA ALA A 81 -17.49 -19.98 18.13
C ALA A 81 -17.99 -19.87 19.56
N ARG A 82 -17.86 -18.71 20.20
CA ARG A 82 -18.37 -18.47 21.55
C ARG A 82 -19.90 -18.63 21.64
N LEU A 83 -20.64 -18.01 20.72
CA LEU A 83 -22.09 -18.10 20.66
C LEU A 83 -22.56 -19.56 20.38
N ALA A 84 -21.79 -20.32 19.62
CA ALA A 84 -22.10 -21.72 19.37
C ALA A 84 -21.81 -22.58 20.61
N GLN A 85 -20.72 -22.34 21.34
CA GLN A 85 -20.36 -23.07 22.55
C GLN A 85 -21.34 -22.80 23.73
N SER A 86 -21.79 -21.56 23.90
CA SER A 86 -22.81 -21.18 24.90
C SER A 86 -24.23 -21.60 24.52
N SER A 87 -24.43 -22.25 23.37
CA SER A 87 -25.75 -22.58 22.80
C SER A 87 -26.63 -21.35 22.49
N GLU A 88 -26.13 -20.15 22.68
CA GLU A 88 -26.86 -18.89 22.38
C GLU A 88 -27.19 -18.80 20.90
N PHE A 89 -26.29 -19.23 20.01
CA PHE A 89 -26.56 -19.24 18.58
C PHE A 89 -27.73 -20.17 18.22
N THR A 90 -27.88 -21.28 18.91
CA THR A 90 -29.03 -22.20 18.74
C THR A 90 -30.34 -21.51 19.14
N ILE A 91 -30.34 -20.77 20.27
CA ILE A 91 -31.49 -19.99 20.71
C ILE A 91 -31.82 -18.87 19.71
N LEU A 92 -30.84 -18.17 19.23
CA LEU A 92 -31.02 -17.16 18.18
C LEU A 92 -31.59 -17.74 16.89
N ARG A 93 -31.16 -18.94 16.51
CA ARG A 93 -31.69 -19.67 15.34
C ARG A 93 -33.14 -20.09 15.50
N THR A 94 -33.53 -20.66 16.65
CA THR A 94 -34.93 -21.03 16.93
C THR A 94 -35.81 -19.78 17.06
N SER A 95 -35.27 -18.63 17.48
CA SER A 95 -35.97 -17.36 17.48
C SER A 95 -36.05 -16.66 16.11
N GLY A 96 -35.71 -17.40 15.03
CA GLY A 96 -35.90 -16.95 13.63
C GLY A 96 -34.69 -16.37 12.94
N LEU A 97 -33.46 -16.49 13.50
CA LEU A 97 -32.21 -16.17 12.83
C LEU A 97 -31.80 -17.37 11.93
N GLY A 98 -32.50 -17.58 10.83
CA GLY A 98 -32.13 -18.59 9.85
C GLY A 98 -30.80 -18.25 9.14
N PRO A 99 -30.18 -19.24 8.41
CA PRO A 99 -28.84 -19.05 7.77
C PRO A 99 -28.77 -17.83 6.86
N TRP A 100 -29.80 -17.61 6.04
CA TRP A 100 -29.83 -16.45 5.13
C TRP A 100 -29.94 -15.10 5.84
N ARG A 101 -30.64 -15.05 6.98
CA ARG A 101 -30.73 -13.82 7.78
C ARG A 101 -29.43 -13.56 8.53
N ALA A 102 -28.77 -14.61 9.02
CA ALA A 102 -27.43 -14.52 9.60
C ALA A 102 -26.42 -14.00 8.57
N LEU A 103 -26.41 -14.61 7.37
CA LEU A 103 -25.58 -14.16 6.25
C LEU A 103 -25.82 -12.68 5.93
N ARG A 104 -27.08 -12.28 5.70
CA ARG A 104 -27.40 -10.87 5.42
C ARG A 104 -26.94 -9.92 6.54
N THR A 105 -27.08 -10.32 7.80
CA THR A 105 -26.67 -9.51 8.94
C THR A 105 -25.15 -9.31 8.95
N LEU A 106 -24.40 -10.40 8.75
CA LEU A 106 -22.93 -10.35 8.70
C LEU A 106 -22.44 -9.62 7.44
N THR A 107 -23.08 -9.80 6.29
CA THR A 107 -22.73 -9.06 5.06
C THR A 107 -22.88 -7.55 5.25
N LEU A 108 -23.95 -7.07 5.91
CA LEU A 108 -24.13 -5.65 6.22
C LEU A 108 -23.04 -5.12 7.16
N LEU A 109 -22.63 -5.93 8.14
CA LEU A 109 -21.50 -5.59 9.01
C LEU A 109 -20.18 -5.57 8.21
N GLY A 110 -19.97 -6.56 7.35
CA GLY A 110 -18.82 -6.63 6.44
C GLY A 110 -18.71 -5.42 5.52
N LEU A 111 -19.83 -4.92 4.98
CA LEU A 111 -19.85 -3.67 4.21
C LEU A 111 -19.40 -2.46 5.04
N GLY A 112 -19.75 -2.40 6.33
CA GLY A 112 -19.22 -1.39 7.24
C GLY A 112 -17.69 -1.45 7.36
N PHE A 113 -17.12 -2.66 7.48
CA PHE A 113 -15.67 -2.85 7.48
C PHE A 113 -15.03 -2.51 6.13
N VAL A 114 -15.68 -2.80 4.99
CA VAL A 114 -15.21 -2.39 3.64
C VAL A 114 -15.05 -0.88 3.57
N VAL A 115 -16.09 -0.13 3.96
CA VAL A 115 -16.04 1.35 3.93
C VAL A 115 -14.95 1.88 4.87
N PHE A 116 -14.84 1.31 6.08
CA PHE A 116 -13.81 1.70 7.04
C PHE A 116 -12.40 1.42 6.50
N THR A 117 -12.17 0.22 5.96
CA THR A 117 -10.86 -0.18 5.39
C THR A 117 -10.48 0.70 4.21
N PHE A 118 -11.44 1.02 3.34
CA PHE A 118 -11.21 1.93 2.21
C PHE A 118 -10.86 3.33 2.71
N ALA A 119 -11.61 3.87 3.66
CA ALA A 119 -11.34 5.20 4.20
C ALA A 119 -9.96 5.30 4.86
N VAL A 120 -9.58 4.30 5.65
CA VAL A 120 -8.24 4.25 6.27
C VAL A 120 -7.16 4.09 5.20
N GLY A 121 -7.31 3.15 4.27
CA GLY A 121 -6.27 2.81 3.29
C GLY A 121 -6.03 3.86 2.20
N ASP A 122 -7.05 4.64 1.85
CA ASP A 122 -6.93 5.61 0.77
C ASP A 122 -6.66 7.05 1.24
N TYR A 123 -7.13 7.40 2.45
CA TYR A 123 -6.99 8.76 2.97
C TYR A 123 -6.05 8.84 4.18
N VAL A 124 -6.28 8.02 5.21
CA VAL A 124 -5.58 8.17 6.49
C VAL A 124 -4.15 7.63 6.40
N ALA A 125 -3.99 6.41 5.88
CA ALA A 125 -2.69 5.75 5.81
C ALA A 125 -1.69 6.50 4.90
N PRO A 126 -2.02 6.93 3.65
CA PRO A 126 -1.06 7.67 2.83
C PRO A 126 -0.65 9.01 3.43
N LEU A 127 -1.59 9.72 4.08
CA LEU A 127 -1.30 11.00 4.74
C LEU A 127 -0.37 10.80 5.95
N ALA A 128 -0.62 9.79 6.76
CA ALA A 128 0.20 9.45 7.92
C ALA A 128 1.61 8.98 7.49
N ASP A 129 1.70 8.12 6.47
CA ASP A 129 2.97 7.65 5.91
C ASP A 129 3.80 8.80 5.31
N LYS A 130 3.17 9.71 4.57
CA LYS A 130 3.82 10.91 4.05
C LYS A 130 4.38 11.79 5.18
N THR A 131 3.58 11.99 6.23
CA THR A 131 3.99 12.77 7.40
C THR A 131 5.15 12.11 8.15
N ALA A 132 5.11 10.77 8.31
CA ALA A 132 6.19 9.99 8.91
C ALA A 132 7.50 10.14 8.13
N GLN A 133 7.44 10.03 6.79
CA GLN A 133 8.61 10.20 5.93
C GLN A 133 9.16 11.63 5.99
N LEU A 134 8.30 12.65 5.98
CA LEU A 134 8.72 14.04 6.14
C LEU A 134 9.36 14.28 7.51
N LEU A 135 8.84 13.68 8.58
CA LEU A 135 9.46 13.76 9.90
C LEU A 135 10.87 13.18 9.86
N LYS A 136 11.04 11.98 9.33
CA LYS A 136 12.34 11.30 9.27
C LYS A 136 13.34 12.03 8.36
N SER A 137 12.88 12.57 7.24
CA SER A 137 13.70 13.29 6.27
C SER A 137 14.27 14.60 6.81
N ARG A 138 13.57 15.26 7.77
CA ARG A 138 14.11 16.48 8.43
C ARG A 138 15.44 16.23 9.13
N PHE A 139 15.63 15.03 9.68
CA PHE A 139 16.86 14.65 10.38
C PHE A 139 17.87 13.97 9.44
N GLN A 140 17.42 13.23 8.45
CA GLN A 140 18.30 12.62 7.45
C GLN A 140 18.72 13.60 6.34
N GLY A 141 18.05 14.74 6.23
CA GLY A 141 18.31 15.77 5.22
C GLY A 141 17.86 15.38 3.81
N GLN A 142 17.24 14.22 3.63
CA GLN A 142 16.77 13.74 2.32
C GLN A 142 15.78 12.59 2.42
N ILE A 143 14.87 12.51 1.44
CA ILE A 143 14.01 11.36 1.19
C ILE A 143 14.61 10.62 0.01
N THR A 144 15.11 9.41 0.23
CA THR A 144 15.67 8.57 -0.84
C THR A 144 14.92 7.26 -0.95
N VAL A 145 14.74 6.78 -2.19
CA VAL A 145 14.30 5.41 -2.47
C VAL A 145 15.47 4.60 -2.99
N GLY A 146 15.98 3.73 -2.12
CA GLY A 146 17.12 2.91 -2.44
C GLY A 146 18.43 3.70 -2.59
N LYS A 147 19.47 3.04 -3.14
CA LYS A 147 20.81 3.63 -3.34
C LYS A 147 20.93 4.47 -4.62
N THR A 148 19.98 4.38 -5.54
CA THR A 148 20.08 4.94 -6.90
C THR A 148 19.15 6.12 -7.18
N GLY A 149 18.30 6.52 -6.22
CA GLY A 149 17.30 7.56 -6.42
C GLY A 149 16.13 7.12 -7.32
N ALA A 150 15.30 8.09 -7.70
CA ALA A 150 14.14 7.89 -8.58
C ALA A 150 14.51 8.10 -10.05
N TRP A 151 14.07 7.19 -10.91
CA TRP A 151 14.23 7.28 -12.36
C TRP A 151 12.90 7.54 -13.04
N LEU A 152 12.84 8.62 -13.83
CA LEU A 152 11.69 8.98 -14.64
C LEU A 152 12.12 9.04 -16.10
N LYS A 153 11.17 8.79 -17.00
CA LYS A 153 11.34 9.05 -18.44
C LYS A 153 10.34 10.10 -18.89
N GLU A 154 10.78 10.95 -19.78
CA GLU A 154 9.92 11.89 -20.48
C GLU A 154 10.23 11.83 -21.97
N ARG A 155 9.16 11.76 -22.76
CA ARG A 155 9.25 11.78 -24.20
C ARG A 155 8.73 13.13 -24.71
N GLN A 156 9.60 13.91 -25.32
CA GLN A 156 9.27 15.16 -25.97
C GLN A 156 9.33 14.98 -27.50
N ALA A 157 8.87 15.96 -28.26
CA ALA A 157 8.70 15.85 -29.72
C ALA A 157 9.97 15.46 -30.48
N TYR A 158 11.15 15.92 -30.02
CA TYR A 158 12.43 15.74 -30.69
C TYR A 158 13.47 14.98 -29.89
N SER A 159 13.26 14.78 -28.60
CA SER A 159 14.22 14.14 -27.69
C SER A 159 13.52 13.27 -26.67
N ASN A 160 14.22 12.23 -26.21
CA ASN A 160 13.80 11.40 -25.11
C ASN A 160 14.71 11.69 -23.91
N TYR A 161 14.11 11.87 -22.73
CA TYR A 161 14.86 12.17 -21.52
C TYR A 161 14.76 11.02 -20.54
N ALA A 162 15.88 10.65 -19.91
CA ALA A 162 15.92 9.83 -18.72
C ALA A 162 16.42 10.71 -17.56
N VAL A 163 15.59 10.86 -16.57
CA VAL A 163 15.83 11.77 -15.44
C VAL A 163 16.02 10.96 -14.17
N ASN A 164 17.09 11.22 -13.47
CA ASN A 164 17.36 10.66 -12.16
C ASN A 164 17.34 11.77 -11.12
N VAL A 165 16.50 11.60 -10.10
CA VAL A 165 16.47 12.47 -8.92
C VAL A 165 17.03 11.66 -7.75
N GLY A 166 18.19 12.05 -7.25
CA GLY A 166 18.89 11.32 -6.18
C GLY A 166 18.10 11.34 -4.88
N ALA A 167 17.55 12.50 -4.51
CA ALA A 167 16.72 12.66 -3.31
C ALA A 167 15.79 13.87 -3.39
N LEU A 168 14.71 13.84 -2.59
CA LEU A 168 13.89 15.00 -2.27
C LEU A 168 14.25 15.53 -0.90
N ALA A 169 14.42 16.84 -0.78
CA ALA A 169 14.56 17.51 0.50
C ALA A 169 13.19 17.74 1.16
N PRO A 170 13.12 17.99 2.48
CA PRO A 170 11.86 18.25 3.19
C PRO A 170 11.10 19.48 2.70
N ASP A 171 11.80 20.44 2.09
CA ASP A 171 11.24 21.66 1.48
C ASP A 171 10.67 21.40 0.07
N GLY A 172 10.69 20.15 -0.42
CA GLY A 172 10.27 19.78 -1.74
C GLY A 172 11.32 19.99 -2.83
N SER A 173 12.50 20.54 -2.52
CA SER A 173 13.58 20.68 -3.50
C SER A 173 14.22 19.31 -3.83
N MET A 174 14.68 19.17 -5.07
CA MET A 174 15.40 17.99 -5.55
C MET A 174 16.90 18.12 -5.28
N LYS A 175 17.57 17.01 -4.98
CA LYS A 175 19.03 16.91 -4.84
C LYS A 175 19.58 15.90 -5.83
N ASP A 176 20.78 16.17 -6.34
CA ASP A 176 21.48 15.31 -7.31
C ASP A 176 20.60 14.94 -8.51
N VAL A 177 20.17 15.97 -9.24
CA VAL A 177 19.35 15.80 -10.45
C VAL A 177 20.27 15.51 -11.63
N ARG A 178 20.01 14.41 -12.34
CA ARG A 178 20.72 14.06 -13.58
C ARG A 178 19.73 13.88 -14.69
N ILE A 179 19.94 14.58 -15.80
CA ILE A 179 19.08 14.55 -16.98
C ILE A 179 19.93 14.07 -18.15
N PHE A 180 19.54 12.95 -18.71
CA PHE A 180 20.15 12.36 -19.91
C PHE A 180 19.23 12.59 -21.10
N GLU A 181 19.72 13.31 -22.08
CA GLU A 181 18.99 13.59 -23.32
C GLU A 181 19.44 12.62 -24.42
N PHE A 182 18.47 11.98 -25.04
CA PHE A 182 18.70 11.06 -26.15
C PHE A 182 17.97 11.56 -27.40
N ASP A 183 18.59 11.41 -28.55
CA ASP A 183 17.94 11.64 -29.84
C ASP A 183 16.91 10.54 -30.17
N ASN A 184 16.19 10.69 -31.29
CA ASN A 184 15.22 9.72 -31.76
C ASN A 184 15.84 8.37 -32.18
N ARG A 185 17.18 8.29 -32.31
CA ARG A 185 17.94 7.07 -32.60
C ARG A 185 18.48 6.42 -31.32
N GLY A 186 18.17 6.98 -30.14
CA GLY A 186 18.63 6.47 -28.85
C GLY A 186 20.08 6.79 -28.50
N ARG A 187 20.73 7.75 -29.16
CA ARG A 187 22.09 8.18 -28.86
C ARG A 187 22.07 9.31 -27.84
N LEU A 188 22.98 9.28 -26.89
CA LEU A 188 23.12 10.31 -25.87
C LEU A 188 23.62 11.62 -26.51
N VAL A 189 22.84 12.68 -26.40
CA VAL A 189 23.13 14.02 -26.95
C VAL A 189 23.68 14.94 -25.86
N SER A 190 23.09 14.91 -24.68
CA SER A 190 23.58 15.69 -23.54
C SER A 190 23.36 14.99 -22.22
N MET A 191 24.18 15.34 -21.24
CA MET A 191 24.03 14.97 -19.84
C MET A 191 24.09 16.24 -19.00
N THR A 192 23.04 16.52 -18.27
CA THR A 192 22.94 17.69 -17.37
C THR A 192 22.89 17.19 -15.93
N GLN A 193 23.78 17.65 -15.10
CA GLN A 193 23.83 17.35 -13.67
C GLN A 193 23.67 18.62 -12.86
N GLY A 194 22.61 18.72 -12.04
CA GLY A 194 22.36 19.81 -11.11
C GLY A 194 22.49 19.33 -9.66
N GLN A 195 23.15 20.08 -8.82
CA GLN A 195 23.25 19.72 -7.39
C GLN A 195 21.93 19.91 -6.68
N ARG A 196 21.16 20.92 -7.07
CA ARG A 196 19.84 21.23 -6.51
C ARG A 196 18.87 21.57 -7.64
N GLY A 197 17.63 21.15 -7.48
CA GLY A 197 16.54 21.50 -8.40
C GLY A 197 15.31 21.95 -7.62
N GLN A 198 14.55 22.88 -8.20
CA GLN A 198 13.28 23.37 -7.70
C GLN A 198 12.24 23.27 -8.81
N PHE A 199 10.98 23.01 -8.42
CA PHE A 199 9.87 23.07 -9.36
C PHE A 199 9.54 24.54 -9.62
N GLY A 200 9.46 24.92 -10.89
CA GLY A 200 9.05 26.25 -11.29
C GLY A 200 7.53 26.46 -11.17
N ASN A 201 7.06 27.67 -11.49
CA ASN A 201 5.64 28.03 -11.46
C ASN A 201 4.84 27.50 -12.67
N GLY A 202 5.44 26.71 -13.53
CA GLY A 202 4.85 26.13 -14.74
C GLY A 202 5.45 24.76 -15.05
N ASP A 203 5.50 24.43 -16.34
CA ASP A 203 6.08 23.16 -16.82
C ASP A 203 7.60 23.28 -16.97
N ASP A 204 8.32 23.63 -15.89
CA ASP A 204 9.76 23.76 -15.89
C ASP A 204 10.40 23.41 -14.52
N TRP A 205 11.66 23.00 -14.56
CA TRP A 205 12.49 22.85 -13.38
C TRP A 205 13.63 23.89 -13.42
N LEU A 206 13.88 24.51 -12.28
CA LEU A 206 15.04 25.37 -12.09
C LEU A 206 16.14 24.58 -11.38
N LEU A 207 17.22 24.29 -12.11
CA LEU A 207 18.40 23.60 -11.59
C LEU A 207 19.47 24.59 -11.23
N HIS A 208 20.13 24.38 -10.10
CA HIS A 208 21.25 25.19 -9.61
C HIS A 208 22.55 24.40 -9.62
N GLN A 209 23.67 25.12 -9.85
CA GLN A 209 25.01 24.57 -9.96
C GLN A 209 25.05 23.41 -10.97
N VAL A 210 24.78 23.77 -12.21
CA VAL A 210 24.58 22.82 -13.30
C VAL A 210 25.87 22.62 -14.09
N ASP A 211 26.21 21.36 -14.26
CA ASP A 211 27.28 20.88 -15.11
C ASP A 211 26.64 20.15 -16.29
N ARG A 212 26.73 20.76 -17.48
CA ARG A 212 26.15 20.21 -18.71
C ARG A 212 27.26 19.76 -19.64
N THR A 213 27.21 18.48 -20.01
CA THR A 213 28.10 17.88 -20.97
C THR A 213 27.32 17.59 -22.26
N GLU A 214 27.74 18.20 -23.37
CA GLU A 214 27.16 18.00 -24.70
C GLU A 214 28.07 17.13 -25.55
N PHE A 215 27.47 16.16 -26.26
CA PHE A 215 28.16 15.22 -27.11
C PHE A 215 27.84 15.55 -28.58
N ALA A 216 28.69 16.42 -29.17
CA ALA A 216 28.52 16.87 -30.54
C ALA A 216 29.37 16.01 -31.52
N GLY A 217 28.83 15.77 -32.71
CA GLY A 217 29.62 15.18 -33.82
C GLY A 217 29.90 13.70 -33.71
N LEU A 218 29.08 12.92 -33.00
CA LEU A 218 29.24 11.45 -32.91
C LEU A 218 29.13 10.70 -34.27
N GLU A 219 28.71 11.38 -35.34
CA GLU A 219 28.68 10.84 -36.72
C GLU A 219 29.95 11.15 -37.54
N ALA A 220 30.75 12.12 -37.11
CA ALA A 220 32.01 12.46 -37.71
C ALA A 220 33.16 11.82 -36.92
N GLN A 221 34.28 11.46 -37.59
CA GLN A 221 35.47 10.89 -36.94
C GLN A 221 36.11 11.80 -35.85
N SER A 222 35.49 12.97 -35.56
CA SER A 222 35.91 13.93 -34.56
C SER A 222 34.77 14.22 -33.60
N GLY A 223 34.42 13.28 -32.72
CA GLY A 223 33.50 13.54 -31.64
C GLY A 223 34.04 14.64 -30.70
N ARG A 224 33.26 15.69 -30.50
CA ARG A 224 33.59 16.79 -29.56
C ARG A 224 32.74 16.66 -28.33
N VAL A 225 33.37 16.65 -27.16
CA VAL A 225 32.70 16.75 -25.87
C VAL A 225 32.92 18.15 -25.34
N GLU A 226 31.82 18.86 -25.13
CA GLU A 226 31.85 20.21 -24.56
C GLU A 226 31.21 20.19 -23.19
N ARG A 227 31.88 20.78 -22.21
CA ARG A 227 31.41 20.87 -20.83
C ARG A 227 31.20 22.31 -20.45
N VAL A 228 29.97 22.65 -20.04
CA VAL A 228 29.56 24.01 -19.68
C VAL A 228 29.04 23.99 -18.26
N PHE A 229 29.60 24.86 -17.42
CA PHE A 229 29.09 25.09 -16.08
C PHE A 229 28.21 26.36 -16.08
N THR A 230 27.00 26.23 -15.50
CA THR A 230 26.04 27.33 -15.39
C THR A 230 25.48 27.37 -13.97
N GLU A 231 25.33 28.55 -13.39
CA GLU A 231 24.78 28.68 -12.04
C GLU A 231 23.31 28.28 -11.97
N GLU A 232 22.52 28.62 -13.02
CA GLU A 232 21.11 28.32 -13.12
C GLU A 232 20.77 27.82 -14.51
N PHE A 233 19.98 26.75 -14.58
CA PHE A 233 19.47 26.18 -15.83
C PHE A 233 17.99 25.85 -15.70
N ARG A 234 17.17 26.42 -16.59
CA ARG A 234 15.75 26.10 -16.70
C ARG A 234 15.56 24.96 -17.69
N TRP A 235 14.97 23.88 -17.21
CA TRP A 235 14.66 22.71 -18.01
C TRP A 235 13.14 22.59 -18.18
N PRO A 236 12.61 22.73 -19.43
CA PRO A 236 11.18 22.56 -19.69
C PRO A 236 10.81 21.08 -19.58
N THR A 237 9.81 20.76 -18.75
CA THR A 237 9.40 19.40 -18.47
C THR A 237 7.97 19.33 -17.98
N GLN A 238 7.24 18.26 -18.35
CA GLN A 238 5.91 17.97 -17.82
C GLN A 238 5.95 17.12 -16.55
N ILE A 239 7.14 16.78 -16.04
CA ILE A 239 7.29 16.01 -14.81
C ILE A 239 7.00 16.91 -13.61
N SER A 240 5.83 16.73 -12.99
CA SER A 240 5.39 17.51 -11.85
C SER A 240 6.06 17.07 -10.53
N ALA A 241 5.94 17.91 -9.50
CA ALA A 241 6.41 17.60 -8.15
C ALA A 241 5.76 16.31 -7.60
N GLU A 242 4.47 16.11 -7.89
CA GLU A 242 3.74 14.92 -7.47
C GLU A 242 4.29 13.66 -8.15
N MET A 243 4.68 13.75 -9.43
CA MET A 243 5.27 12.62 -10.16
C MET A 243 6.64 12.25 -9.61
N VAL A 244 7.48 13.23 -9.27
CA VAL A 244 8.78 12.96 -8.62
C VAL A 244 8.56 12.37 -7.23
N ALA A 245 7.64 12.93 -6.44
CA ALA A 245 7.28 12.39 -5.15
C ALA A 245 6.76 10.95 -5.26
N ALA A 246 5.92 10.67 -6.26
CA ALA A 246 5.40 9.33 -6.54
C ALA A 246 6.51 8.35 -6.96
N ALA A 247 7.47 8.77 -7.77
CA ALA A 247 8.62 7.95 -8.15
C ALA A 247 9.56 7.65 -6.97
N VAL A 248 9.62 8.57 -6.00
CA VAL A 248 10.37 8.43 -4.74
C VAL A 248 9.60 7.59 -3.71
N LEU A 249 8.27 7.54 -3.76
CA LEU A 249 7.46 6.75 -2.84
C LEU A 249 7.30 5.31 -3.32
N LYS A 250 7.18 4.38 -2.38
CA LYS A 250 6.80 3.00 -2.72
C LYS A 250 5.33 2.98 -3.18
N PRO A 251 4.98 2.25 -4.27
CA PRO A 251 3.60 2.19 -4.78
C PRO A 251 2.57 1.79 -3.72
N GLU A 252 2.97 0.96 -2.75
CA GLU A 252 2.11 0.48 -1.66
C GLU A 252 1.63 1.62 -0.75
N ARG A 253 2.38 2.74 -0.67
CA ARG A 253 2.12 3.90 0.20
C ARG A 253 1.40 5.05 -0.51
N MET A 254 1.16 4.91 -1.81
CA MET A 254 0.47 5.93 -2.61
C MET A 254 -1.06 5.83 -2.44
N GLY A 255 -1.76 6.96 -2.51
CA GLY A 255 -3.22 6.99 -2.63
C GLY A 255 -3.69 6.47 -3.99
N THR A 256 -4.98 6.13 -4.10
CA THR A 256 -5.56 5.64 -5.38
C THR A 256 -5.45 6.69 -6.48
N ILE A 257 -5.65 7.96 -6.16
CA ILE A 257 -5.55 9.08 -7.12
C ILE A 257 -4.10 9.24 -7.59
N ASP A 258 -3.13 9.22 -6.66
CA ASP A 258 -1.71 9.35 -6.99
C ASP A 258 -1.24 8.20 -7.89
N LEU A 259 -1.66 6.95 -7.57
CA LEU A 259 -1.39 5.77 -8.39
C LEU A 259 -1.95 5.94 -9.81
N PHE A 260 -3.19 6.41 -9.94
CA PHE A 260 -3.83 6.60 -11.24
C PHE A 260 -3.11 7.66 -12.09
N GLN A 261 -2.73 8.81 -11.51
CA GLN A 261 -2.00 9.85 -12.21
C GLN A 261 -0.62 9.37 -12.65
N TYR A 262 0.08 8.67 -11.76
CA TYR A 262 1.42 8.16 -12.06
C TYR A 262 1.40 7.05 -13.12
N MET A 263 0.42 6.14 -13.09
CA MET A 263 0.21 5.15 -14.15
C MET A 263 0.01 5.79 -15.53
N ARG A 264 -0.82 6.84 -15.60
CA ARG A 264 -1.01 7.58 -16.86
C ARG A 264 0.28 8.19 -17.39
N HIS A 265 1.08 8.76 -16.50
CA HIS A 265 2.38 9.33 -16.87
C HIS A 265 3.32 8.24 -17.40
N LEU A 266 3.44 7.11 -16.71
CA LEU A 266 4.29 6.00 -17.14
C LEU A 266 3.87 5.48 -18.53
N THR A 267 2.57 5.27 -18.73
CA THR A 267 2.03 4.78 -20.01
C THR A 267 2.26 5.78 -21.15
N ALA A 268 2.03 7.08 -20.90
CA ALA A 268 2.27 8.12 -21.88
C ALA A 268 3.75 8.20 -22.32
N ASN A 269 4.67 7.86 -21.42
CA ASN A 269 6.11 7.88 -21.69
C ASN A 269 6.67 6.50 -22.11
N GLY A 270 5.81 5.53 -22.46
CA GLY A 270 6.21 4.19 -22.90
C GLY A 270 6.94 3.38 -21.84
N GLN A 271 6.71 3.66 -20.56
CA GLN A 271 7.24 2.89 -19.43
C GLN A 271 6.22 1.86 -18.96
N SER A 272 6.71 0.77 -18.36
CA SER A 272 5.83 -0.23 -17.77
C SER A 272 5.16 0.29 -16.51
N ALA A 273 3.83 0.37 -16.53
CA ALA A 273 3.02 0.73 -15.38
C ALA A 273 2.56 -0.49 -14.55
N GLN A 274 2.91 -1.71 -14.94
CA GLN A 274 2.42 -2.99 -14.42
C GLN A 274 2.35 -3.03 -12.88
N LYS A 275 3.43 -2.67 -12.21
CA LYS A 275 3.51 -2.69 -10.74
C LYS A 275 2.51 -1.72 -10.09
N TYR A 276 2.35 -0.54 -10.66
CA TYR A 276 1.44 0.49 -10.16
C TYR A 276 -0.02 0.15 -10.45
N GLU A 277 -0.30 -0.45 -11.61
CA GLU A 277 -1.63 -0.95 -11.97
C GLU A 277 -2.09 -2.07 -11.03
N ILE A 278 -1.22 -3.02 -10.71
CA ILE A 278 -1.53 -4.08 -9.72
C ILE A 278 -1.84 -3.46 -8.36
N GLN A 279 -1.06 -2.49 -7.90
CA GLN A 279 -1.31 -1.81 -6.62
C GLN A 279 -2.60 -0.99 -6.62
N PHE A 280 -2.92 -0.33 -7.74
CA PHE A 280 -4.20 0.36 -7.91
C PHE A 280 -5.38 -0.60 -7.75
N TRP A 281 -5.39 -1.70 -8.48
CA TRP A 281 -6.45 -2.70 -8.40
C TRP A 281 -6.49 -3.41 -7.04
N LYS A 282 -5.33 -3.60 -6.40
CA LYS A 282 -5.26 -4.11 -5.03
C LYS A 282 -5.98 -3.17 -4.07
N LYS A 283 -5.77 -1.86 -4.14
CA LYS A 283 -6.50 -0.88 -3.31
C LYS A 283 -8.01 -0.91 -3.54
N VAL A 284 -8.47 -1.20 -4.76
CA VAL A 284 -9.90 -1.34 -5.06
C VAL A 284 -10.48 -2.63 -4.49
N PHE A 285 -9.80 -3.76 -4.64
CA PHE A 285 -10.34 -5.07 -4.26
C PHE A 285 -10.04 -5.47 -2.80
N TYR A 286 -8.94 -5.00 -2.23
CA TYR A 286 -8.53 -5.39 -0.89
C TYR A 286 -9.57 -5.10 0.21
N PRO A 287 -10.25 -3.94 0.25
CA PRO A 287 -11.31 -3.70 1.23
C PRO A 287 -12.46 -4.73 1.13
N MET A 288 -12.76 -5.24 -0.08
CA MET A 288 -13.80 -6.26 -0.28
C MET A 288 -13.47 -7.57 0.43
N SER A 289 -12.20 -7.85 0.71
CA SER A 289 -11.79 -9.04 1.46
C SER A 289 -12.37 -9.07 2.87
N CYS A 290 -12.64 -7.92 3.50
CA CYS A 290 -13.31 -7.85 4.80
C CYS A 290 -14.70 -8.50 4.77
N LEU A 291 -15.45 -8.28 3.69
CA LEU A 291 -16.75 -8.91 3.50
C LEU A 291 -16.62 -10.43 3.36
N VAL A 292 -15.65 -10.88 2.57
CA VAL A 292 -15.36 -12.31 2.37
C VAL A 292 -14.96 -12.95 3.70
N MET A 293 -14.13 -12.30 4.50
CA MET A 293 -13.65 -12.79 5.80
C MET A 293 -14.79 -12.91 6.82
N VAL A 294 -15.70 -11.95 6.87
CA VAL A 294 -16.87 -12.01 7.75
C VAL A 294 -17.78 -13.17 7.37
N VAL A 295 -18.00 -13.40 6.06
CA VAL A 295 -18.84 -14.52 5.57
C VAL A 295 -18.16 -15.86 5.83
N LEU A 296 -16.84 -15.94 5.65
CA LEU A 296 -16.03 -17.15 5.92
C LEU A 296 -16.11 -17.57 7.40
N ALA A 297 -16.32 -16.63 8.31
CA ALA A 297 -16.47 -16.91 9.73
C ALA A 297 -17.84 -17.52 10.09
N LEU A 298 -18.88 -17.38 9.25
CA LEU A 298 -20.23 -17.84 9.54
C LEU A 298 -20.36 -19.36 9.77
N PRO A 299 -19.71 -20.25 9.00
CA PRO A 299 -19.73 -21.68 9.24
C PRO A 299 -19.36 -22.08 10.67
N PHE A 300 -18.49 -21.33 11.32
CA PHE A 300 -18.05 -21.63 12.69
C PHE A 300 -19.18 -21.53 13.73
N ALA A 301 -20.22 -20.76 13.48
CA ALA A 301 -21.42 -20.71 14.33
C ALA A 301 -22.26 -21.99 14.30
N TYR A 302 -22.08 -22.82 13.30
CA TYR A 302 -22.89 -24.04 13.08
C TYR A 302 -22.17 -25.34 13.48
N PHE A 303 -20.88 -25.27 13.84
CA PHE A 303 -20.21 -26.45 14.36
C PHE A 303 -20.73 -26.82 15.75
N HIS A 304 -20.89 -28.12 16.01
CA HIS A 304 -21.30 -28.62 17.30
C HIS A 304 -20.08 -28.82 18.19
N PHE A 305 -19.97 -27.98 19.23
CA PHE A 305 -18.86 -27.97 20.16
C PHE A 305 -18.99 -29.06 21.23
N ARG A 306 -19.04 -30.32 20.88
CA ARG A 306 -19.04 -31.40 21.90
C ARG A 306 -17.67 -31.67 22.52
N SER A 307 -16.57 -31.27 21.89
CA SER A 307 -15.19 -31.55 22.34
C SER A 307 -14.11 -30.59 21.84
N GLY A 308 -14.46 -29.50 21.12
CA GLY A 308 -13.48 -28.56 20.55
C GLY A 308 -13.21 -27.34 21.41
N SER A 309 -11.94 -26.96 21.54
CA SER A 309 -11.53 -25.71 22.18
C SER A 309 -11.79 -24.51 21.24
N ILE A 310 -12.33 -23.39 21.76
CA ILE A 310 -12.42 -22.12 21.02
C ILE A 310 -11.05 -21.74 20.44
N ALA A 311 -9.98 -22.00 21.21
CA ALA A 311 -8.61 -21.73 20.77
C ALA A 311 -8.24 -22.41 19.44
N GLY A 312 -8.69 -23.65 19.21
CA GLY A 312 -8.47 -24.34 17.93
C GLY A 312 -9.12 -23.65 16.73
N TYR A 313 -10.34 -23.14 16.90
CA TYR A 313 -11.05 -22.41 15.83
C TYR A 313 -10.45 -21.04 15.56
N VAL A 314 -10.05 -20.33 16.62
CA VAL A 314 -9.31 -19.05 16.50
C VAL A 314 -7.98 -19.31 15.80
N PHE A 315 -7.24 -20.36 16.17
CA PHE A 315 -6.01 -20.75 15.49
C PHE A 315 -6.24 -21.03 13.99
N GLY A 316 -7.30 -21.80 13.64
CA GLY A 316 -7.70 -22.02 12.25
C GLY A 316 -7.99 -20.70 11.50
N GLY A 317 -8.66 -19.75 12.16
CA GLY A 317 -8.90 -18.40 11.63
C GLY A 317 -7.61 -17.62 11.40
N VAL A 318 -6.67 -17.67 12.35
CA VAL A 318 -5.34 -17.03 12.20
C VAL A 318 -4.59 -17.62 11.00
N MET A 319 -4.56 -18.96 10.88
CA MET A 319 -3.91 -19.64 9.75
C MET A 319 -4.55 -19.28 8.41
N ALA A 320 -5.89 -19.23 8.35
CA ALA A 320 -6.61 -18.80 7.14
C ALA A 320 -6.31 -17.32 6.80
N GLY A 321 -6.24 -16.44 7.79
CA GLY A 321 -5.88 -15.03 7.59
C GLY A 321 -4.45 -14.87 7.08
N ILE A 322 -3.49 -15.56 7.68
CA ILE A 322 -2.08 -15.53 7.23
C ILE A 322 -1.96 -16.08 5.80
N SER A 323 -2.63 -17.21 5.50
CA SER A 323 -2.59 -17.78 4.15
C SER A 323 -3.21 -16.84 3.10
N PHE A 324 -4.22 -16.05 3.46
CA PHE A 324 -4.77 -15.00 2.58
C PHE A 324 -3.73 -13.93 2.26
N VAL A 325 -3.00 -13.41 3.27
CA VAL A 325 -1.95 -12.41 3.05
C VAL A 325 -0.81 -12.96 2.21
N LEU A 326 -0.36 -14.18 2.52
CA LEU A 326 0.69 -14.83 1.72
C LEU A 326 0.25 -15.01 0.27
N LEU A 327 -1.00 -15.43 0.04
CA LEU A 327 -1.54 -15.57 -1.30
C LEU A 327 -1.59 -14.23 -2.04
N ASN A 328 -2.00 -13.14 -1.37
CA ASN A 328 -1.97 -11.79 -1.96
C ASN A 328 -0.56 -11.37 -2.38
N ASN A 329 0.44 -11.61 -1.54
CA ASN A 329 1.82 -11.24 -1.85
C ASN A 329 2.37 -12.07 -3.01
N VAL A 330 2.18 -13.39 -2.96
CA VAL A 330 2.60 -14.31 -4.04
C VAL A 330 1.94 -13.95 -5.38
N MET A 331 0.64 -13.65 -5.39
CA MET A 331 -0.06 -13.27 -6.62
C MET A 331 0.45 -11.92 -7.15
N ASN A 332 0.72 -10.94 -6.28
CA ASN A 332 1.33 -9.67 -6.70
C ASN A 332 2.70 -9.89 -7.37
N ASP A 333 3.56 -10.69 -6.75
CA ASP A 333 4.91 -10.94 -7.27
C ASP A 333 4.87 -11.72 -8.58
N LEU A 334 4.06 -12.77 -8.67
CA LEU A 334 3.87 -13.55 -9.90
C LEU A 334 3.25 -12.70 -11.02
N GLY A 335 2.25 -11.88 -10.70
CA GLY A 335 1.63 -10.98 -11.66
C GLY A 335 2.60 -9.96 -12.24
N ASN A 336 3.49 -9.43 -11.40
CA ASN A 336 4.55 -8.51 -11.84
C ASN A 336 5.59 -9.21 -12.72
N LEU A 337 6.01 -10.44 -12.37
CA LEU A 337 7.05 -11.18 -13.08
C LEU A 337 6.54 -11.72 -14.41
N GLN A 338 5.30 -12.19 -14.47
CA GLN A 338 4.73 -12.83 -15.66
C GLN A 338 3.89 -11.89 -16.54
N GLY A 339 3.74 -10.61 -16.14
CA GLY A 339 2.97 -9.65 -16.91
C GLY A 339 1.48 -9.99 -16.99
N TRP A 340 0.90 -10.62 -15.95
CA TRP A 340 -0.54 -10.93 -15.92
C TRP A 340 -1.37 -9.65 -15.90
N GLN A 341 -2.65 -9.78 -16.31
CA GLN A 341 -3.55 -8.63 -16.26
C GLN A 341 -3.70 -8.12 -14.81
N PRO A 342 -3.42 -6.83 -14.55
CA PRO A 342 -3.31 -6.27 -13.21
C PRO A 342 -4.56 -6.47 -12.34
N TRP A 343 -5.76 -6.26 -12.91
CA TRP A 343 -7.02 -6.46 -12.20
C TRP A 343 -7.24 -7.91 -11.78
N PHE A 344 -6.86 -8.86 -12.64
CA PHE A 344 -6.98 -10.30 -12.35
C PHE A 344 -6.05 -10.70 -11.22
N THR A 345 -4.79 -10.27 -11.29
CA THR A 345 -3.78 -10.50 -10.25
C THR A 345 -4.26 -10.03 -8.88
N ALA A 346 -4.83 -8.83 -8.81
CA ALA A 346 -5.31 -8.24 -7.57
C ALA A 346 -6.63 -8.86 -7.06
N ALA A 347 -7.52 -9.31 -7.96
CA ALA A 347 -8.81 -9.90 -7.59
C ALA A 347 -8.69 -11.38 -7.18
N LEU A 348 -7.72 -12.12 -7.71
CA LEU A 348 -7.63 -13.57 -7.61
C LEU A 348 -7.67 -14.11 -6.17
N PRO A 349 -6.91 -13.57 -5.19
CA PRO A 349 -6.99 -14.03 -3.80
C PRO A 349 -8.38 -13.85 -3.20
N GLY A 350 -9.03 -12.71 -3.44
CA GLY A 350 -10.40 -12.45 -3.01
C GLY A 350 -11.41 -13.41 -3.63
N LEU A 351 -11.26 -13.75 -4.92
CA LEU A 351 -12.12 -14.71 -5.61
C LEU A 351 -11.97 -16.14 -5.06
N ILE A 352 -10.73 -16.59 -4.81
CA ILE A 352 -10.47 -17.92 -4.21
C ILE A 352 -11.14 -18.02 -2.85
N TYR A 353 -10.92 -17.04 -1.96
CA TYR A 353 -11.52 -17.05 -0.63
C TYR A 353 -13.04 -16.86 -0.65
N SER A 354 -13.59 -16.09 -1.62
CA SER A 354 -15.04 -16.01 -1.85
C SER A 354 -15.62 -17.37 -2.23
N GLY A 355 -14.96 -18.09 -3.13
CA GLY A 355 -15.35 -19.44 -3.52
C GLY A 355 -15.34 -20.42 -2.33
N LEU A 356 -14.26 -20.40 -1.53
CA LEU A 356 -14.15 -21.21 -0.32
C LEU A 356 -15.25 -20.88 0.70
N SER A 357 -15.52 -19.59 0.90
CA SER A 357 -16.57 -19.13 1.81
C SER A 357 -17.96 -19.58 1.38
N LEU A 358 -18.28 -19.46 0.08
CA LEU A 358 -19.55 -19.90 -0.47
C LEU A 358 -19.69 -21.43 -0.43
N LEU A 359 -18.63 -22.18 -0.74
CA LEU A 359 -18.62 -23.64 -0.64
C LEU A 359 -18.84 -24.09 0.81
N ALA A 360 -18.16 -23.49 1.77
CA ALA A 360 -18.34 -23.78 3.18
C ALA A 360 -19.78 -23.48 3.65
N PHE A 361 -20.34 -22.36 3.20
CA PHE A 361 -21.71 -21.98 3.53
C PHE A 361 -22.74 -22.91 2.90
N THR A 362 -22.62 -23.23 1.60
CA THR A 362 -23.55 -24.12 0.90
C THR A 362 -23.51 -25.57 1.46
N TRP A 363 -22.30 -26.07 1.73
CA TRP A 363 -22.11 -27.37 2.36
C TRP A 363 -22.82 -27.44 3.72
N LEU A 364 -22.72 -26.38 4.51
CA LEU A 364 -23.36 -26.29 5.81
C LEU A 364 -24.88 -26.23 5.73
N VAL A 365 -25.40 -25.46 4.74
CA VAL A 365 -26.87 -25.30 4.55
C VAL A 365 -27.50 -26.54 3.91
N LEU A 366 -26.81 -27.20 2.97
CA LEU A 366 -27.34 -28.39 2.26
C LEU A 366 -27.25 -29.68 3.09
N ARG A 367 -26.36 -29.79 4.05
CA ARG A 367 -26.25 -30.95 4.96
C ARG A 367 -27.25 -30.95 6.09
N ARG A 368 -28.10 -29.94 6.20
CA ARG A 368 -29.16 -29.79 7.23
C ARG A 368 -30.49 -29.49 6.62
#